data_5443b07e44e7a8e785991de79db35b2d
#
_entry.id   5443b07e44e7a8e785991de79db35b2d
#
_cell.length_a   1.000
_cell.length_b   1.000
_cell.length_c   1.000
_cell.angle_alpha   90.00
_cell.angle_beta   90.00
_cell.angle_gamma   90.00
#
_symmetry.space_group_name_H-M   'P 1'
#
loop_
_entity.id
_entity.type
_entity.pdbx_description
1 polymer ?
#
loop_
_entity_poly.entity_id
_entity_poly.type
_entity_poly.pdbx_seq_one_letter_code
_entity_poly.pdbx_strand_id
1 'polypeptide(L)'
;MLVKLLFSATLVGSVLAATDLCGAGEPSAEFKSAVNALRIAERTKSTTQHLHQNTVINIPVWLHAIVNSTVGEEYLNDKVLSSQVDTLTDRFEPYDITFELAGTSRTVDDELSQGLDNPSFNNFKLTNRKGDLATLNLYFVTNMDETTGGSCTFPSPGMDLSNPITRLDGCVLQGYSVPGGTGYLGRTFKGEIAVHEVGHWLGLVSSGSPHRFTSCVLSSCS
;
A
#
# COMPACT_ATOMS: atom_id res chain seq x y z
N MET A 1 -64.72 -21.30 5.87
CA MET A 1 -63.90 -20.67 4.84
C MET A 1 -62.77 -19.90 5.52
N LEU A 2 -61.58 -20.52 5.59
CA LEU A 2 -60.42 -19.93 6.29
C LEU A 2 -59.48 -19.34 5.23
N VAL A 3 -59.31 -18.04 5.20
CA VAL A 3 -58.38 -17.33 4.31
C VAL A 3 -57.03 -17.31 5.00
N LYS A 4 -56.01 -18.04 4.44
CA LYS A 4 -54.63 -17.96 4.86
C LYS A 4 -53.99 -16.75 4.20
N LEU A 5 -53.63 -15.74 4.99
CA LEU A 5 -52.73 -14.65 4.56
C LEU A 5 -51.31 -15.20 4.56
N LEU A 6 -50.67 -15.27 3.38
CA LEU A 6 -49.26 -15.50 3.21
C LEU A 6 -48.53 -14.16 3.34
N PHE A 7 -47.81 -13.98 4.43
CA PHE A 7 -46.84 -12.89 4.58
C PHE A 7 -45.54 -13.26 3.81
N SER A 8 -45.33 -12.56 2.71
CA SER A 8 -44.09 -12.65 1.96
C SER A 8 -43.08 -11.70 2.62
N ALA A 9 -42.15 -12.25 3.41
CA ALA A 9 -41.04 -11.48 3.95
C ALA A 9 -39.98 -11.28 2.86
N THR A 10 -39.94 -10.08 2.29
CA THR A 10 -38.83 -9.66 1.42
C THR A 10 -37.61 -9.41 2.30
N LEU A 11 -36.64 -10.31 2.25
CA LEU A 11 -35.32 -10.12 2.83
C LEU A 11 -34.62 -9.05 1.98
N VAL A 12 -34.59 -7.81 2.49
CA VAL A 12 -33.71 -6.77 1.95
C VAL A 12 -32.30 -7.08 2.46
N GLY A 13 -31.54 -7.82 1.65
CA GLY A 13 -30.13 -8.02 1.89
C GLY A 13 -29.42 -6.67 1.75
N SER A 14 -28.98 -6.11 2.88
CA SER A 14 -28.06 -4.98 2.87
C SER A 14 -26.75 -5.47 2.27
N VAL A 15 -26.48 -5.10 1.02
CA VAL A 15 -25.14 -5.21 0.43
C VAL A 15 -24.28 -4.22 1.19
N LEU A 16 -23.52 -4.70 2.16
CA LEU A 16 -22.42 -3.95 2.74
C LEU A 16 -21.43 -3.69 1.61
N ALA A 17 -21.40 -2.44 1.15
CA ALA A 17 -20.37 -1.97 0.23
C ALA A 17 -19.01 -2.29 0.89
N ALA A 18 -18.16 -3.06 0.22
CA ALA A 18 -16.80 -3.25 0.64
C ALA A 18 -16.15 -1.85 0.66
N THR A 19 -15.78 -1.36 1.84
CA THR A 19 -15.04 -0.12 1.96
C THR A 19 -13.70 -0.33 1.29
N ASP A 20 -13.38 0.50 0.30
CA ASP A 20 -12.08 0.51 -0.36
C ASP A 20 -11.07 1.08 0.64
N LEU A 21 -10.20 0.23 1.17
CA LEU A 21 -9.16 0.63 2.13
C LEU A 21 -7.97 1.35 1.45
N CYS A 22 -8.00 1.49 0.13
CA CYS A 22 -6.96 2.17 -0.64
C CYS A 22 -7.25 3.66 -0.71
N GLY A 23 -6.37 4.48 -0.14
CA GLY A 23 -6.41 5.95 -0.21
C GLY A 23 -5.64 6.52 -1.41
N ALA A 24 -5.09 5.68 -2.30
CA ALA A 24 -4.41 6.15 -3.49
C ALA A 24 -5.40 6.84 -4.43
N GLY A 25 -5.10 8.08 -4.81
CA GLY A 25 -5.89 8.83 -5.78
C GLY A 25 -5.79 8.25 -7.19
N GLU A 26 -6.54 8.83 -8.12
CA GLU A 26 -6.43 8.47 -9.54
C GLU A 26 -5.04 8.84 -10.10
N PRO A 27 -4.39 7.94 -10.86
CA PRO A 27 -3.12 8.24 -11.55
C PRO A 27 -3.28 9.41 -12.53
N SER A 28 -2.23 10.23 -12.66
CA SER A 28 -2.25 11.37 -13.59
C SER A 28 -2.44 10.95 -15.05
N ALA A 29 -2.92 11.88 -15.88
CA ALA A 29 -3.10 11.62 -17.32
C ALA A 29 -1.75 11.33 -18.00
N GLU A 30 -0.69 12.01 -17.58
CA GLU A 30 0.68 11.82 -18.07
C GLU A 30 1.18 10.40 -17.73
N PHE A 31 0.95 9.95 -16.50
CA PHE A 31 1.30 8.60 -16.08
C PHE A 31 0.53 7.54 -16.90
N LYS A 32 -0.80 7.68 -17.02
CA LYS A 32 -1.63 6.78 -17.84
C LYS A 32 -1.13 6.71 -19.29
N SER A 33 -0.73 7.86 -19.86
CA SER A 33 -0.16 7.95 -21.21
C SER A 33 1.18 7.23 -21.32
N ALA A 34 2.09 7.42 -20.35
CA ALA A 34 3.39 6.76 -20.32
C ALA A 34 3.25 5.23 -20.20
N VAL A 35 2.39 4.74 -19.32
CA VAL A 35 2.10 3.30 -19.17
C VAL A 35 1.55 2.71 -20.47
N ASN A 36 0.65 3.43 -21.16
CA ASN A 36 0.09 2.96 -22.42
C ASN A 36 1.17 2.90 -23.52
N ALA A 37 2.05 3.89 -23.59
CA ALA A 37 3.18 3.90 -24.53
C ALA A 37 4.14 2.71 -24.28
N LEU A 38 4.46 2.41 -23.02
CA LEU A 38 5.27 1.24 -22.64
C LEU A 38 4.61 -0.07 -23.06
N ARG A 39 3.31 -0.25 -22.81
CA ARG A 39 2.55 -1.44 -23.23
C ARG A 39 2.55 -1.64 -24.74
N ILE A 40 2.46 -0.56 -25.51
CA ILE A 40 2.56 -0.63 -26.98
C ILE A 40 3.97 -1.04 -27.39
N ALA A 41 5.01 -0.44 -26.77
CA ALA A 41 6.40 -0.77 -27.08
C ALA A 41 6.75 -2.23 -26.75
N GLU A 42 6.24 -2.77 -25.64
CA GLU A 42 6.40 -4.19 -25.26
C GLU A 42 5.75 -5.12 -26.28
N ARG A 43 4.52 -4.83 -26.72
CA ARG A 43 3.82 -5.64 -27.72
C ARG A 43 4.56 -5.67 -29.07
N THR A 44 5.22 -4.58 -29.44
CA THR A 44 6.03 -4.52 -30.67
C THR A 44 7.37 -5.23 -30.53
N LYS A 45 7.98 -5.28 -29.33
CA LYS A 45 9.22 -6.00 -29.06
C LYS A 45 9.04 -7.53 -28.93
N SER A 46 7.87 -7.99 -28.53
CA SER A 46 7.56 -9.41 -28.27
C SER A 46 7.69 -10.33 -29.50
N THR A 47 7.84 -9.78 -30.71
CA THR A 47 8.02 -10.57 -31.92
C THR A 47 9.47 -10.95 -32.22
N THR A 48 10.48 -10.39 -31.54
CA THR A 48 11.88 -10.57 -31.97
C THR A 48 12.91 -10.91 -30.90
N GLN A 49 12.67 -10.71 -29.62
CA GLN A 49 13.66 -11.03 -28.58
C GLN A 49 13.05 -11.28 -27.20
N HIS A 50 12.75 -12.53 -26.89
CA HIS A 50 12.74 -13.02 -25.51
C HIS A 50 14.19 -13.12 -25.00
N LEU A 51 14.86 -12.01 -24.84
CA LEU A 51 16.03 -11.96 -23.96
C LEU A 51 15.49 -11.69 -22.54
N HIS A 52 15.04 -12.77 -21.88
CA HIS A 52 15.01 -12.79 -20.43
C HIS A 52 16.44 -12.64 -19.94
N GLN A 53 16.90 -11.43 -19.74
CA GLN A 53 17.93 -11.20 -18.75
C GLN A 53 17.21 -11.41 -17.42
N ASN A 54 17.48 -12.53 -16.75
CA ASN A 54 17.08 -12.80 -15.37
C ASN A 54 17.79 -11.79 -14.44
N THR A 55 17.39 -10.53 -14.51
CA THR A 55 17.93 -9.49 -13.64
C THR A 55 16.91 -9.27 -12.55
N VAL A 56 17.18 -9.81 -11.37
CA VAL A 56 16.40 -9.54 -10.17
C VAL A 56 16.57 -8.06 -9.82
N ILE A 57 15.46 -7.36 -9.64
CA ILE A 57 15.42 -5.99 -9.16
C ILE A 57 15.35 -6.02 -7.65
N ASN A 58 16.40 -5.58 -6.97
CA ASN A 58 16.40 -5.46 -5.51
C ASN A 58 16.11 -4.01 -5.12
N ILE A 59 15.04 -3.82 -4.32
CA ILE A 59 14.56 -2.50 -3.90
C ILE A 59 14.91 -2.29 -2.42
N PRO A 60 15.78 -1.32 -2.08
CA PRO A 60 16.03 -0.96 -0.69
C PRO A 60 14.80 -0.31 -0.06
N VAL A 61 14.45 -0.73 1.16
CA VAL A 61 13.27 -0.25 1.90
C VAL A 61 13.67 0.40 3.20
N TRP A 62 13.19 1.62 3.43
CA TRP A 62 13.20 2.28 4.73
C TRP A 62 11.83 2.25 5.37
N LEU A 63 11.76 1.79 6.62
CA LEU A 63 10.54 1.66 7.40
C LEU A 63 10.51 2.69 8.52
N HIS A 64 9.49 3.53 8.53
CA HIS A 64 9.28 4.57 9.52
C HIS A 64 8.06 4.21 10.37
N ALA A 65 8.27 3.92 11.67
CA ALA A 65 7.20 3.75 12.64
C ALA A 65 6.89 5.11 13.27
N ILE A 66 5.71 5.65 13.04
CA ILE A 66 5.23 6.89 13.64
C ILE A 66 4.07 6.53 14.56
N VAL A 67 4.32 6.54 15.85
CA VAL A 67 3.41 6.02 16.86
C VAL A 67 2.94 7.13 17.80
N ASN A 68 1.71 7.00 18.30
CA ASN A 68 1.24 7.89 19.36
C ASN A 68 1.84 7.49 20.73
N SER A 69 1.73 8.37 21.69
CA SER A 69 2.32 8.19 23.04
C SER A 69 1.67 7.07 23.86
N THR A 70 0.50 6.56 23.44
CA THR A 70 -0.23 5.49 24.16
C THR A 70 0.20 4.10 23.73
N VAL A 71 0.92 3.96 22.60
CA VAL A 71 1.36 2.70 22.05
C VAL A 71 2.69 2.28 22.66
N GLY A 72 2.77 1.04 23.18
CA GLY A 72 4.00 0.48 23.74
C GLY A 72 5.13 0.33 22.72
N GLU A 73 6.36 0.20 23.21
CA GLU A 73 7.56 0.03 22.37
C GLU A 73 7.54 -1.26 21.53
N GLU A 74 6.80 -2.28 21.99
CA GLU A 74 6.65 -3.55 21.28
C GLU A 74 5.82 -3.43 19.99
N TYR A 75 4.99 -2.38 19.88
CA TYR A 75 4.19 -2.17 18.69
C TYR A 75 5.04 -1.58 17.58
N LEU A 76 4.99 -2.15 16.39
CA LEU A 76 5.83 -1.77 15.25
C LEU A 76 7.35 -1.80 15.58
N ASN A 77 7.79 -2.79 16.36
CA ASN A 77 9.21 -3.00 16.61
C ASN A 77 9.94 -3.50 15.35
N ASP A 78 11.26 -3.54 15.38
CA ASP A 78 12.07 -3.92 14.22
C ASP A 78 11.76 -5.32 13.68
N LYS A 79 11.38 -6.27 14.53
CA LYS A 79 11.00 -7.61 14.10
C LYS A 79 9.69 -7.60 13.30
N VAL A 80 8.69 -6.84 13.76
CA VAL A 80 7.41 -6.69 13.05
C VAL A 80 7.63 -5.98 11.73
N LEU A 81 8.42 -4.92 11.71
CA LEU A 81 8.75 -4.16 10.50
C LEU A 81 9.53 -5.04 9.50
N SER A 82 10.52 -5.81 9.95
CA SER A 82 11.25 -6.74 9.10
C SER A 82 10.33 -7.77 8.45
N SER A 83 9.36 -8.32 9.19
CA SER A 83 8.40 -9.30 8.63
C SER A 83 7.53 -8.70 7.51
N GLN A 84 7.35 -7.38 7.48
CA GLN A 84 6.67 -6.72 6.35
C GLN A 84 7.53 -6.73 5.08
N VAL A 85 8.85 -6.58 5.20
CA VAL A 85 9.78 -6.67 4.05
C VAL A 85 9.80 -8.09 3.51
N ASP A 86 9.81 -9.10 4.39
CA ASP A 86 9.69 -10.51 4.00
C ASP A 86 8.39 -10.74 3.21
N THR A 87 7.26 -10.21 3.70
CA THR A 87 5.97 -10.31 3.00
C THR A 87 6.01 -9.65 1.62
N LEU A 88 6.62 -8.47 1.48
CA LEU A 88 6.78 -7.83 0.18
C LEU A 88 7.61 -8.71 -0.76
N THR A 89 8.75 -9.22 -0.31
CA THR A 89 9.60 -10.11 -1.11
C THR A 89 8.84 -11.34 -1.56
N ASP A 90 8.15 -12.04 -0.66
CA ASP A 90 7.37 -13.25 -0.99
C ASP A 90 6.32 -12.99 -2.09
N ARG A 91 5.71 -11.81 -2.11
CA ARG A 91 4.66 -11.47 -3.07
C ARG A 91 5.19 -11.00 -4.42
N PHE A 92 6.38 -10.40 -4.46
CA PHE A 92 6.94 -9.83 -5.67
C PHE A 92 8.08 -10.67 -6.28
N GLU A 93 8.68 -11.62 -5.53
CA GLU A 93 9.71 -12.54 -6.04
C GLU A 93 9.31 -13.28 -7.33
N PRO A 94 8.05 -13.75 -7.51
CA PRO A 94 7.61 -14.37 -8.76
C PRO A 94 7.73 -13.46 -10.01
N TYR A 95 7.97 -12.17 -9.80
CA TYR A 95 8.14 -11.16 -10.85
C TYR A 95 9.57 -10.62 -10.91
N ASP A 96 10.55 -11.34 -10.34
CA ASP A 96 11.96 -10.96 -10.25
C ASP A 96 12.19 -9.63 -9.50
N ILE A 97 11.33 -9.31 -8.51
CA ILE A 97 11.46 -8.14 -7.63
C ILE A 97 11.61 -8.63 -6.19
N THR A 98 12.65 -8.15 -5.51
CA THR A 98 12.93 -8.42 -4.10
C THR A 98 13.10 -7.12 -3.33
N PHE A 99 12.92 -7.17 -2.02
CA PHE A 99 13.04 -6.00 -1.15
C PHE A 99 14.09 -6.28 -0.07
N GLU A 100 14.90 -5.27 0.23
CA GLU A 100 15.95 -5.36 1.24
C GLU A 100 15.75 -4.26 2.28
N LEU A 101 15.73 -4.63 3.56
CA LEU A 101 15.62 -3.66 4.65
C LEU A 101 16.88 -2.81 4.73
N ALA A 102 16.79 -1.55 4.30
CA ALA A 102 17.87 -0.58 4.38
C ALA A 102 17.97 0.09 5.76
N GLY A 103 16.87 0.14 6.49
CA GLY A 103 16.85 0.67 7.86
C GLY A 103 15.45 0.94 8.38
N THR A 104 15.40 1.21 9.70
CA THR A 104 14.17 1.56 10.42
C THR A 104 14.35 2.88 11.14
N SER A 105 13.24 3.56 11.43
CA SER A 105 13.20 4.69 12.36
C SER A 105 11.90 4.67 13.16
N ARG A 106 11.95 5.19 14.39
CA ARG A 106 10.80 5.31 15.27
C ARG A 106 10.64 6.75 15.74
N THR A 107 9.44 7.27 15.61
CA THR A 107 9.05 8.60 16.07
C THR A 107 7.80 8.46 16.95
N VAL A 108 7.85 8.99 18.16
CA VAL A 108 6.68 9.07 19.06
C VAL A 108 6.13 10.48 18.98
N ASP A 109 4.97 10.62 18.35
CA ASP A 109 4.33 11.93 18.14
C ASP A 109 2.84 11.72 17.87
N ASP A 110 1.99 12.26 18.75
CA ASP A 110 0.55 12.07 18.69
C ASP A 110 -0.10 12.72 17.47
N GLU A 111 0.45 13.84 17.00
CA GLU A 111 -0.07 14.53 15.82
C GLU A 111 0.40 13.84 14.53
N LEU A 112 1.69 13.56 14.41
CA LEU A 112 2.24 12.88 13.22
C LEU A 112 1.71 11.46 13.05
N SER A 113 1.34 10.79 14.15
CA SER A 113 0.76 9.44 14.09
C SER A 113 -0.59 9.37 13.35
N GLN A 114 -1.26 10.52 13.11
CA GLN A 114 -2.47 10.64 12.28
C GLN A 114 -2.17 10.47 10.78
N GLY A 115 -0.90 10.52 10.38
CA GLY A 115 -0.48 10.26 9.00
C GLY A 115 -1.12 11.22 8.00
N LEU A 116 -1.88 10.69 7.04
CA LEU A 116 -2.51 11.45 5.96
C LEU A 116 -3.49 12.52 6.45
N ASP A 117 -4.05 12.36 7.64
CA ASP A 117 -5.01 13.30 8.22
C ASP A 117 -4.32 14.51 8.88
N ASN A 118 -2.99 14.48 9.02
CA ASN A 118 -2.21 15.57 9.58
C ASN A 118 -1.53 16.42 8.49
N PRO A 119 -1.84 17.72 8.39
CA PRO A 119 -1.22 18.61 7.40
C PRO A 119 0.31 18.72 7.54
N SER A 120 0.86 18.51 8.74
CA SER A 120 2.31 18.57 9.00
C SER A 120 3.04 17.29 8.56
N PHE A 121 2.33 16.22 8.22
CA PHE A 121 2.95 14.94 7.86
C PHE A 121 3.81 15.04 6.58
N ASN A 122 3.43 15.91 5.64
CA ASN A 122 4.25 16.16 4.46
C ASN A 122 5.62 16.76 4.83
N ASN A 123 5.69 17.68 5.81
CA ASN A 123 6.97 18.21 6.30
C ASN A 123 7.81 17.11 6.93
N PHE A 124 7.20 16.20 7.68
CA PHE A 124 7.89 15.03 8.23
C PHE A 124 8.48 14.18 7.10
N LYS A 125 7.72 13.85 6.06
CA LYS A 125 8.23 13.11 4.88
C LYS A 125 9.40 13.84 4.22
N LEU A 126 9.28 15.14 3.98
CA LEU A 126 10.33 15.95 3.35
C LEU A 126 11.67 15.89 4.10
N THR A 127 11.64 15.84 5.44
CA THR A 127 12.84 15.85 6.28
C THR A 127 13.37 14.46 6.61
N ASN A 128 12.51 13.44 6.61
CA ASN A 128 12.84 12.10 7.07
C ASN A 128 12.97 11.05 5.97
N ARG A 129 12.55 11.34 4.73
CA ARG A 129 12.77 10.45 3.60
C ARG A 129 14.24 10.03 3.49
N LYS A 130 14.50 8.77 3.23
CA LYS A 130 15.83 8.18 3.14
C LYS A 130 16.11 7.64 1.73
N GLY A 131 17.39 7.58 1.40
CA GLY A 131 17.85 7.02 0.14
C GLY A 131 17.55 7.87 -1.09
N ASP A 132 17.67 7.25 -2.26
CA ASP A 132 17.43 7.83 -3.58
C ASP A 132 16.01 7.51 -4.10
N LEU A 133 15.74 7.76 -5.37
CA LEU A 133 14.45 7.47 -6.00
C LEU A 133 14.12 5.98 -6.10
N ALA A 134 15.13 5.11 -6.10
CA ALA A 134 14.93 3.67 -6.11
C ALA A 134 14.65 3.12 -4.69
N THR A 135 14.79 3.95 -3.66
CA THR A 135 14.54 3.55 -2.27
C THR A 135 13.08 3.77 -1.90
N LEU A 136 12.37 2.69 -1.60
CA LEU A 136 11.00 2.73 -1.09
C LEU A 136 10.98 3.18 0.37
N ASN A 137 10.17 4.20 0.69
CA ASN A 137 9.93 4.65 2.06
C ASN A 137 8.50 4.29 2.48
N LEU A 138 8.34 3.45 3.51
CA LEU A 138 7.07 3.05 4.09
C LEU A 138 6.89 3.71 5.46
N TYR A 139 5.82 4.44 5.63
CA TYR A 139 5.47 5.15 6.86
C TYR A 139 4.27 4.47 7.52
N PHE A 140 4.50 3.72 8.59
CA PHE A 140 3.45 3.09 9.38
C PHE A 140 3.02 4.03 10.50
N VAL A 141 1.75 4.42 10.50
CA VAL A 141 1.16 5.37 11.44
C VAL A 141 0.07 4.71 12.29
N THR A 142 -0.06 5.08 13.56
CA THR A 142 -0.91 4.35 14.50
C THR A 142 -2.27 5.00 14.77
N ASN A 143 -2.53 6.20 14.25
CA ASN A 143 -3.74 6.98 14.57
C ASN A 143 -4.38 7.63 13.32
N MET A 144 -4.17 7.06 12.14
CA MET A 144 -4.86 7.45 10.90
C MET A 144 -6.30 6.92 10.93
N ASP A 145 -7.20 7.53 10.15
CA ASP A 145 -8.59 7.06 10.00
C ASP A 145 -8.63 5.56 9.66
N GLU A 146 -9.40 4.79 10.46
CA GLU A 146 -9.46 3.33 10.35
C GLU A 146 -10.07 2.83 9.02
N THR A 147 -10.77 3.69 8.29
CA THR A 147 -11.37 3.34 6.99
C THR A 147 -10.35 3.39 5.84
N THR A 148 -9.16 3.98 6.07
CA THR A 148 -8.07 4.03 5.10
C THR A 148 -6.95 3.11 5.55
N GLY A 149 -6.69 2.05 4.81
CA GLY A 149 -5.61 1.09 5.11
C GLY A 149 -4.23 1.63 4.73
N GLY A 150 -4.16 2.37 3.64
CA GLY A 150 -2.92 2.97 3.15
C GLY A 150 -3.10 3.83 1.91
N SER A 151 -2.02 4.49 1.51
CA SER A 151 -1.92 5.24 0.27
C SER A 151 -0.46 5.33 -0.16
N CYS A 152 -0.18 5.12 -1.45
CA CYS A 152 1.13 5.35 -2.06
C CYS A 152 1.07 6.41 -3.15
N THR A 153 2.19 7.05 -3.39
CA THR A 153 2.37 7.91 -4.56
C THR A 153 2.61 7.07 -5.80
N PHE A 154 1.97 7.44 -6.91
CA PHE A 154 2.28 6.87 -8.22
C PHE A 154 3.59 7.47 -8.77
N PRO A 155 4.39 6.71 -9.52
CA PRO A 155 5.54 7.27 -10.22
C PRO A 155 5.10 8.32 -11.24
N SER A 156 5.94 9.34 -11.42
CA SER A 156 5.71 10.41 -12.42
C SER A 156 6.93 10.56 -13.31
N PRO A 157 6.75 10.82 -14.61
CA PRO A 157 7.87 11.10 -15.50
C PRO A 157 8.69 12.30 -15.01
N GLY A 158 10.01 12.18 -15.05
CA GLY A 158 10.91 13.28 -14.67
C GLY A 158 11.02 13.53 -13.16
N MET A 159 10.71 12.55 -12.34
CA MET A 159 10.93 12.64 -10.88
C MET A 159 12.41 12.94 -10.60
N ASP A 160 12.63 13.91 -9.71
CA ASP A 160 13.96 14.33 -9.25
C ASP A 160 13.85 14.77 -7.78
N LEU A 161 14.73 14.29 -6.92
CA LEU A 161 14.75 14.61 -5.48
C LEU A 161 15.12 16.06 -5.17
N SER A 162 15.60 16.83 -6.15
CA SER A 162 15.72 18.29 -6.00
C SER A 162 14.35 18.98 -5.91
N ASN A 163 13.30 18.34 -6.48
CA ASN A 163 11.93 18.82 -6.37
C ASN A 163 11.30 18.35 -5.04
N PRO A 164 10.84 19.25 -4.17
CA PRO A 164 10.21 18.90 -2.89
C PRO A 164 9.01 17.95 -3.05
N ILE A 165 8.22 18.07 -4.12
CA ILE A 165 7.06 17.19 -4.36
C ILE A 165 7.52 15.75 -4.56
N THR A 166 8.61 15.51 -5.27
CA THR A 166 9.20 14.17 -5.45
C THR A 166 9.67 13.58 -4.11
N ARG A 167 10.10 14.41 -3.17
CA ARG A 167 10.51 13.95 -1.82
C ARG A 167 9.33 13.50 -0.95
N LEU A 168 8.08 13.75 -1.37
CA LEU A 168 6.88 13.18 -0.74
C LEU A 168 6.58 11.75 -1.21
N ASP A 169 7.44 11.18 -2.06
CA ASP A 169 7.34 9.81 -2.52
C ASP A 169 7.31 8.78 -1.38
N GLY A 170 6.67 7.65 -1.63
CA GLY A 170 6.52 6.53 -0.70
C GLY A 170 5.09 6.26 -0.28
N CYS A 171 4.91 5.34 0.65
CA CYS A 171 3.60 4.87 1.12
C CYS A 171 3.35 5.24 2.58
N VAL A 172 2.13 5.67 2.89
CA VAL A 172 1.64 5.83 4.26
C VAL A 172 0.65 4.69 4.53
N LEU A 173 0.81 3.99 5.65
CA LEU A 173 0.12 2.75 5.94
C LEU A 173 -0.37 2.75 7.40
N GLN A 174 -1.53 2.14 7.64
CA GLN A 174 -1.98 1.86 9.00
C GLN A 174 -1.01 0.93 9.73
N GLY A 175 -0.66 1.30 10.96
CA GLY A 175 0.27 0.51 11.78
C GLY A 175 -0.21 -0.90 12.07
N TYR A 176 -1.52 -1.12 12.17
CA TYR A 176 -2.09 -2.45 12.38
C TYR A 176 -2.03 -3.35 11.13
N SER A 177 -1.75 -2.80 9.96
CA SER A 177 -1.77 -3.55 8.70
C SER A 177 -0.57 -4.47 8.48
N VAL A 178 0.43 -4.40 9.36
CA VAL A 178 1.61 -5.27 9.35
C VAL A 178 1.26 -6.75 9.59
N PRO A 179 2.13 -7.70 9.21
CA PRO A 179 1.90 -9.12 9.51
C PRO A 179 1.68 -9.37 11.00
N GLY A 180 0.57 -10.03 11.34
CA GLY A 180 0.16 -10.28 12.71
C GLY A 180 -0.49 -9.11 13.43
N GLY A 181 -0.54 -7.93 12.83
CA GLY A 181 -1.23 -6.78 13.39
C GLY A 181 -2.74 -7.01 13.49
N THR A 182 -3.36 -6.47 14.52
CA THR A 182 -4.82 -6.54 14.74
C THR A 182 -5.37 -5.13 14.83
N GLY A 183 -6.37 -4.84 14.00
CA GLY A 183 -6.95 -3.50 13.93
C GLY A 183 -8.40 -3.54 13.48
N TYR A 184 -8.74 -2.83 12.45
CA TYR A 184 -10.07 -2.62 11.93
C TYR A 184 -10.99 -3.85 12.07
N LEU A 185 -12.07 -3.73 12.84
CA LEU A 185 -13.02 -4.79 13.16
C LEU A 185 -12.41 -6.03 13.83
N GLY A 186 -11.28 -5.91 14.55
CA GLY A 186 -10.61 -7.03 15.23
C GLY A 186 -9.99 -8.07 14.29
N ARG A 187 -9.78 -7.73 13.03
CA ARG A 187 -9.15 -8.60 12.04
C ARG A 187 -7.64 -8.64 12.21
N THR A 188 -7.05 -9.81 12.01
CA THR A 188 -5.60 -9.97 11.93
C THR A 188 -5.14 -9.80 10.49
N PHE A 189 -4.13 -8.98 10.28
CA PHE A 189 -3.57 -8.63 8.97
C PHE A 189 -2.33 -9.46 8.66
N LYS A 190 -2.06 -9.63 7.37
CA LYS A 190 -0.90 -10.38 6.86
C LYS A 190 0.11 -9.49 6.11
N GLY A 191 -0.01 -8.16 6.23
CA GLY A 191 0.84 -7.23 5.49
C GLY A 191 0.40 -6.95 4.04
N GLU A 192 -0.74 -7.47 3.62
CA GLU A 192 -1.21 -7.39 2.22
C GLU A 192 -1.63 -5.97 1.80
N ILE A 193 -1.98 -5.11 2.75
CA ILE A 193 -2.26 -3.69 2.44
C ILE A 193 -0.99 -3.04 1.88
N ALA A 194 0.16 -3.25 2.53
CA ALA A 194 1.43 -2.72 2.03
C ALA A 194 1.79 -3.30 0.65
N VAL A 195 1.50 -4.58 0.39
CA VAL A 195 1.70 -5.19 -0.94
C VAL A 195 0.88 -4.47 -2.00
N HIS A 196 -0.40 -4.19 -1.72
CA HIS A 196 -1.29 -3.46 -2.62
C HIS A 196 -0.75 -2.04 -2.90
N GLU A 197 -0.44 -1.31 -1.87
CA GLU A 197 0.03 0.07 -1.96
C GLU A 197 1.39 0.17 -2.68
N VAL A 198 2.32 -0.75 -2.39
CA VAL A 198 3.61 -0.84 -3.11
C VAL A 198 3.40 -1.16 -4.59
N GLY A 199 2.35 -1.92 -4.93
CA GLY A 199 1.93 -2.09 -6.31
C GLY A 199 1.68 -0.75 -7.02
N HIS A 200 1.01 0.20 -6.36
CA HIS A 200 0.81 1.56 -6.89
C HIS A 200 2.12 2.33 -7.03
N TRP A 201 3.02 2.22 -6.05
CA TRP A 201 4.34 2.82 -6.11
C TRP A 201 5.18 2.26 -7.27
N LEU A 202 5.01 0.99 -7.63
CA LEU A 202 5.61 0.36 -8.80
C LEU A 202 4.85 0.66 -10.12
N GLY A 203 3.78 1.45 -10.06
CA GLY A 203 3.02 1.87 -11.23
C GLY A 203 1.88 0.93 -11.64
N LEU A 204 1.50 -0.01 -10.79
CA LEU A 204 0.32 -0.84 -11.04
C LEU A 204 -0.95 -0.05 -10.74
N VAL A 205 -1.87 -0.03 -11.67
CA VAL A 205 -3.17 0.64 -11.53
C VAL A 205 -4.23 -0.43 -11.24
N SER A 206 -5.08 -0.18 -10.25
CA SER A 206 -6.24 -1.04 -9.99
C SER A 206 -7.13 -1.05 -11.22
N SER A 207 -7.30 -2.22 -11.82
CA SER A 207 -8.11 -2.39 -13.04
C SER A 207 -9.59 -2.36 -12.72
N GLY A 208 -10.15 -1.27 -12.21
CA GLY A 208 -11.59 -0.96 -12.10
C GLY A 208 -12.60 -2.08 -11.77
N SER A 209 -12.14 -3.29 -11.50
CA SER A 209 -12.94 -4.42 -11.09
C SER A 209 -12.82 -4.58 -9.57
N PRO A 210 -13.85 -4.26 -8.80
CA PRO A 210 -13.82 -4.30 -7.34
C PRO A 210 -13.56 -5.70 -6.77
N HIS A 211 -13.45 -6.73 -7.64
CA HIS A 211 -13.44 -8.13 -7.21
C HIS A 211 -12.06 -8.81 -7.23
N ARG A 212 -10.98 -8.20 -7.72
CA ARG A 212 -9.69 -8.89 -7.77
C ARG A 212 -8.69 -8.52 -6.68
N PHE A 213 -8.75 -7.31 -6.12
CA PHE A 213 -7.87 -6.90 -5.01
C PHE A 213 -8.57 -6.90 -3.65
N THR A 214 -9.85 -6.53 -3.58
CA THR A 214 -10.63 -6.60 -2.34
C THR A 214 -10.81 -8.01 -1.81
N SER A 215 -10.76 -9.04 -2.67
CA SER A 215 -10.82 -10.43 -2.21
C SER A 215 -9.56 -10.89 -1.48
N CYS A 216 -8.38 -10.34 -1.75
CA CYS A 216 -7.15 -10.67 -1.02
C CYS A 216 -7.05 -9.95 0.34
N VAL A 217 -7.62 -8.75 0.47
CA VAL A 217 -7.56 -7.97 1.74
C VAL A 217 -8.66 -8.39 2.70
N LEU A 218 -9.82 -8.84 2.19
CA LEU A 218 -11.01 -9.15 2.99
C LEU A 218 -11.34 -10.63 3.14
N SER A 219 -10.78 -11.51 2.32
CA SER A 219 -10.88 -12.96 2.51
C SER A 219 -9.49 -13.52 2.79
N SER A 220 -9.38 -14.30 3.86
CA SER A 220 -8.20 -15.13 4.12
C SER A 220 -7.75 -15.80 2.82
N CYS A 221 -6.63 -15.33 2.23
CA CYS A 221 -5.89 -16.13 1.29
C CYS A 221 -5.39 -17.36 2.05
N SER A 222 -6.17 -18.43 2.03
CA SER A 222 -5.79 -19.78 2.49
C SER A 222 -5.05 -20.48 1.37
#